data_8a8f07bdfd87c81cfe2169d909ba39a0
#
_entry.id   8a8f07bdfd87c81cfe2169d909ba39a0
#
_cell.length_a   1.000
_cell.length_b   1.000
_cell.length_c   1.000
_cell.angle_alpha   90.00
_cell.angle_beta   90.00
_cell.angle_gamma   90.00
#
_symmetry.space_group_name_H-M   'P 1'
#
loop_
_entity.id
_entity.type
_entity.pdbx_description
1 polymer ?
#
loop_
_entity_poly.entity_id
_entity_poly.type
_entity_poly.pdbx_seq_one_letter_code
_entity_poly.pdbx_strand_id
1 'polypeptide(L)'
;MFTHTGDGADFFTLSLPAQDNGINEARIKWKRTKKLKLFRKARELKMAGITLSHISKTYRNGFQAVKDFNLEIGDHEFIVFVGPSGCGKSTMLRMIAGLEDISEGELWIGNRLMNSVDPGKRNLAMVFQNYALYPNMTVYQNLAFGLKAHKVDKTEIERRIQKASAMLEIRSLLDRKPAQLSGGQMQRVAIGSAIVRDADAYLFDEPLSNLDAKLRTQMRVDLKKIYDKLGSTVIYVTHDQVEAMTLATKIVVMRDGMVQQAGTPKQIYEKPVNRFVAGFLGLPQMNFLNAAVEMEAGLAFLNTGDFRIPLPLRFHRSLMEGLTEGTKVEIGIRPEDLMTEGEPSYAIPFDIERIENLGSHFYLHGRAGSQSTTVKLETYDSRRKGKQIKLYIDPEKMHLFDKGTGESIEEFLLG
;
A
#
# COMPACT_ATOMS: atom_id res chain seq x y z
N MET A 1 70.78 -12.50 -30.52
CA MET A 1 71.44 -13.10 -31.70
C MET A 1 70.49 -14.10 -32.30
N PHE A 2 70.02 -13.82 -33.51
CA PHE A 2 69.58 -14.71 -34.58
C PHE A 2 68.63 -15.86 -34.23
N THR A 3 67.62 -16.21 -34.95
CA THR A 3 66.83 -15.86 -36.15
C THR A 3 65.84 -16.99 -36.38
N HIS A 4 64.67 -16.67 -36.82
CA HIS A 4 63.82 -17.33 -37.85
C HIS A 4 63.81 -18.87 -37.91
N THR A 5 62.75 -19.55 -38.15
CA THR A 5 61.62 -19.47 -39.11
C THR A 5 60.72 -20.68 -38.89
N GLY A 6 59.49 -20.65 -39.33
CA GLY A 6 58.88 -21.70 -40.11
C GLY A 6 57.54 -22.24 -39.64
N ASP A 7 56.55 -21.85 -40.39
CA ASP A 7 55.26 -22.43 -40.73
C ASP A 7 54.92 -23.88 -40.30
N GLY A 8 53.69 -24.12 -39.90
CA GLY A 8 53.10 -25.43 -39.79
C GLY A 8 51.73 -25.37 -39.15
N ALA A 9 50.70 -25.12 -39.91
CA ALA A 9 49.31 -25.28 -39.50
C ALA A 9 48.96 -26.74 -39.31
N ASP A 10 48.59 -27.12 -38.10
CA ASP A 10 47.85 -28.35 -37.88
C ASP A 10 46.57 -28.11 -37.12
N PHE A 11 45.43 -28.25 -37.84
CA PHE A 11 44.10 -28.31 -37.31
C PHE A 11 43.92 -29.55 -36.44
N PHE A 12 43.94 -29.38 -35.13
CA PHE A 12 43.37 -30.37 -34.20
C PHE A 12 41.93 -29.97 -33.85
N THR A 13 41.00 -30.62 -34.50
CA THR A 13 39.59 -30.68 -34.06
C THR A 13 39.54 -31.49 -32.76
N LEU A 14 39.43 -30.84 -31.62
CA LEU A 14 39.05 -31.46 -30.36
C LEU A 14 37.55 -31.46 -30.24
N SER A 15 36.97 -32.62 -30.47
CA SER A 15 35.59 -32.97 -30.11
C SER A 15 35.43 -32.87 -28.59
N LEU A 16 34.63 -31.91 -28.11
CA LEU A 16 34.20 -31.82 -26.73
C LEU A 16 33.20 -32.95 -26.46
N PRO A 17 33.38 -33.73 -25.37
CA PRO A 17 32.35 -34.67 -24.96
C PRO A 17 31.17 -33.87 -24.37
N ALA A 18 29.97 -34.17 -24.90
CA ALA A 18 28.71 -33.83 -24.25
C ALA A 18 28.69 -34.55 -22.90
N GLN A 19 28.61 -33.80 -21.81
CA GLN A 19 27.96 -34.12 -20.52
C GLN A 19 28.50 -33.22 -19.43
N ASP A 20 27.68 -32.31 -18.99
CA ASP A 20 27.60 -32.00 -17.57
C ASP A 20 26.32 -31.20 -17.19
N ASN A 21 25.14 -31.82 -17.47
CA ASN A 21 23.87 -31.30 -16.90
C ASN A 21 23.79 -31.51 -15.38
N GLY A 22 24.57 -32.45 -14.80
CA GLY A 22 24.58 -32.73 -13.37
C GLY A 22 25.25 -31.66 -12.51
N ILE A 23 26.32 -31.02 -13.05
CA ILE A 23 27.06 -29.97 -12.29
C ILE A 23 26.24 -28.69 -12.21
N ASN A 24 25.45 -28.35 -13.23
CA ASN A 24 24.58 -27.18 -13.20
C ASN A 24 23.39 -27.37 -12.25
N GLU A 25 22.75 -28.52 -12.24
CA GLU A 25 21.69 -28.81 -11.27
C GLU A 25 22.19 -28.86 -9.83
N ALA A 26 23.33 -29.46 -9.57
CA ALA A 26 23.96 -29.47 -8.24
C ALA A 26 24.35 -28.04 -7.80
N ARG A 27 24.84 -27.20 -8.71
CA ARG A 27 25.21 -25.79 -8.43
C ARG A 27 23.99 -24.91 -8.18
N ILE A 28 22.89 -25.14 -8.90
CA ILE A 28 21.59 -24.46 -8.69
C ILE A 28 20.98 -24.92 -7.36
N LYS A 29 21.00 -26.22 -7.08
CA LYS A 29 20.51 -26.81 -5.82
C LYS A 29 21.34 -26.32 -4.62
N TRP A 30 22.67 -26.23 -4.75
CA TRP A 30 23.56 -25.69 -3.72
C TRP A 30 23.37 -24.19 -3.50
N LYS A 31 23.22 -23.36 -4.56
CA LYS A 31 22.90 -21.95 -4.45
C LYS A 31 21.54 -21.72 -3.80
N ARG A 32 20.54 -22.53 -4.16
CA ARG A 32 19.20 -22.51 -3.56
C ARG A 32 19.23 -22.89 -2.08
N THR A 33 19.98 -23.94 -1.73
CA THR A 33 20.15 -24.40 -0.32
C THR A 33 20.95 -23.40 0.51
N LYS A 34 22.00 -22.77 -0.06
CA LYS A 34 22.79 -21.73 0.62
C LYS A 34 22.01 -20.44 0.80
N LYS A 35 21.21 -20.06 -0.19
CA LYS A 35 20.28 -18.91 -0.11
C LYS A 35 19.21 -19.18 0.96
N LEU A 36 18.63 -20.38 1.00
CA LEU A 36 17.71 -20.84 2.04
C LEU A 36 18.35 -20.85 3.45
N LYS A 37 19.60 -21.30 3.58
CA LYS A 37 20.32 -21.28 4.88
C LYS A 37 20.67 -19.85 5.33
N LEU A 38 21.05 -18.96 4.41
CA LEU A 38 21.26 -17.53 4.70
C LEU A 38 19.97 -16.82 5.09
N PHE A 39 18.86 -17.12 4.38
CA PHE A 39 17.52 -16.66 4.76
C PHE A 39 17.10 -17.20 6.15
N ARG A 40 17.36 -18.48 6.46
CA ARG A 40 17.10 -19.03 7.79
C ARG A 40 17.93 -18.33 8.88
N LYS A 41 19.22 -18.11 8.65
CA LYS A 41 20.13 -17.46 9.63
C LYS A 41 19.82 -15.97 9.83
N ALA A 42 19.42 -15.26 8.78
CA ALA A 42 18.92 -13.87 8.89
C ALA A 42 17.57 -13.81 9.64
N ARG A 43 16.80 -14.89 9.60
CA ARG A 43 15.49 -15.05 10.25
C ARG A 43 15.61 -15.36 11.75
N GLU A 44 16.66 -16.07 12.19
CA GLU A 44 16.94 -16.35 13.61
C GLU A 44 17.35 -15.09 14.39
N LEU A 45 17.68 -14.01 13.70
CA LEU A 45 18.06 -12.71 14.28
C LEU A 45 16.92 -11.67 14.26
N LYS A 46 15.76 -11.97 13.64
CA LYS A 46 14.55 -11.14 13.66
C LYS A 46 13.50 -11.75 14.59
N MET A 47 13.11 -11.00 15.60
CA MET A 47 11.96 -11.29 16.47
C MET A 47 10.66 -11.41 15.63
N ALA A 48 9.63 -11.99 16.19
CA ALA A 48 8.40 -12.52 15.57
C ALA A 48 7.72 -11.69 14.46
N GLY A 49 8.33 -11.58 13.29
CA GLY A 49 7.72 -10.98 12.10
C GLY A 49 6.77 -11.94 11.37
N ILE A 50 5.95 -11.41 10.47
CA ILE A 50 5.10 -12.19 9.57
C ILE A 50 5.71 -12.13 8.16
N THR A 51 5.93 -13.31 7.55
CA THR A 51 6.46 -13.39 6.18
C THR A 51 5.45 -14.09 5.28
N LEU A 52 5.09 -13.44 4.21
CA LEU A 52 4.24 -13.91 3.13
C LEU A 52 5.14 -14.12 1.91
N SER A 53 5.26 -15.36 1.44
CA SER A 53 6.15 -15.73 0.34
C SER A 53 5.37 -16.44 -0.75
N HIS A 54 5.25 -15.80 -1.92
CA HIS A 54 4.56 -16.33 -3.11
C HIS A 54 3.12 -16.76 -2.83
N ILE A 55 2.41 -16.05 -1.94
CA ILE A 55 1.03 -16.39 -1.58
C ILE A 55 0.10 -16.19 -2.76
N SER A 56 -0.61 -17.24 -3.13
CA SER A 56 -1.67 -17.22 -4.13
C SER A 56 -2.95 -17.86 -3.61
N LYS A 57 -4.10 -17.34 -4.06
CA LYS A 57 -5.41 -17.89 -3.78
C LYS A 57 -6.21 -18.06 -5.05
N THR A 58 -6.51 -19.31 -5.39
CA THR A 58 -7.42 -19.67 -6.46
C THR A 58 -8.63 -20.41 -5.88
N TYR A 59 -9.83 -19.91 -6.16
CA TYR A 59 -11.07 -20.54 -5.76
C TYR A 59 -11.45 -21.68 -6.72
N ARG A 60 -12.36 -22.58 -6.30
CA ARG A 60 -12.79 -23.76 -7.09
C ARG A 60 -13.37 -23.40 -8.47
N ASN A 61 -13.92 -22.21 -8.63
CA ASN A 61 -14.43 -21.69 -9.91
C ASN A 61 -13.33 -21.14 -10.83
N GLY A 62 -12.05 -21.30 -10.49
CA GLY A 62 -10.91 -20.80 -11.25
C GLY A 62 -10.57 -19.31 -11.01
N PHE A 63 -11.37 -18.59 -10.23
CA PHE A 63 -11.07 -17.18 -9.92
C PHE A 63 -9.85 -17.05 -9.00
N GLN A 64 -8.82 -16.35 -9.47
CA GLN A 64 -7.61 -16.08 -8.72
C GLN A 64 -7.71 -14.74 -8.00
N ALA A 65 -8.02 -14.79 -6.71
CA ALA A 65 -8.24 -13.60 -5.87
C ALA A 65 -6.95 -12.94 -5.38
N VAL A 66 -5.88 -13.72 -5.23
CA VAL A 66 -4.54 -13.24 -4.83
C VAL A 66 -3.51 -13.95 -5.70
N LYS A 67 -2.51 -13.19 -6.18
CA LYS A 67 -1.52 -13.63 -7.16
C LYS A 67 -0.13 -13.27 -6.70
N ASP A 68 0.70 -14.26 -6.43
CA ASP A 68 2.12 -14.11 -6.10
C ASP A 68 2.42 -12.98 -5.08
N PHE A 69 1.66 -12.95 -3.98
CA PHE A 69 1.77 -11.90 -2.97
C PHE A 69 3.00 -12.15 -2.10
N ASN A 70 3.91 -11.17 -2.08
CA ASN A 70 5.14 -11.21 -1.31
C ASN A 70 5.19 -10.02 -0.36
N LEU A 71 5.36 -10.24 0.95
CA LEU A 71 5.48 -9.18 1.95
C LEU A 71 6.22 -9.66 3.19
N GLU A 72 7.14 -8.84 3.67
CA GLU A 72 7.72 -8.97 5.01
C GLU A 72 7.15 -7.90 5.93
N ILE A 73 6.61 -8.34 7.06
CA ILE A 73 6.06 -7.50 8.14
C ILE A 73 6.98 -7.64 9.34
N GLY A 74 7.57 -6.54 9.75
CA GLY A 74 8.39 -6.47 10.96
C GLY A 74 7.56 -6.46 12.22
N ASP A 75 8.22 -6.70 13.35
CA ASP A 75 7.59 -6.55 14.66
C ASP A 75 7.15 -5.11 14.89
N HIS A 76 6.01 -4.93 15.55
CA HIS A 76 5.45 -3.60 15.85
C HIS A 76 5.14 -2.74 14.61
N GLU A 77 4.98 -3.30 13.42
CA GLU A 77 4.49 -2.56 12.24
C GLU A 77 2.96 -2.47 12.22
N PHE A 78 2.45 -1.32 11.79
CA PHE A 78 1.04 -1.13 11.42
C PHE A 78 0.93 -1.17 9.90
N ILE A 79 0.57 -2.34 9.37
CA ILE A 79 0.43 -2.56 7.93
C ILE A 79 -1.01 -2.29 7.53
N VAL A 80 -1.19 -1.47 6.49
CA VAL A 80 -2.52 -1.22 5.92
C VAL A 80 -2.59 -1.77 4.49
N PHE A 81 -3.49 -2.72 4.25
CA PHE A 81 -3.86 -3.15 2.91
C PHE A 81 -4.94 -2.23 2.36
N VAL A 82 -4.68 -1.57 1.25
CA VAL A 82 -5.58 -0.63 0.62
C VAL A 82 -5.70 -0.92 -0.88
N GLY A 83 -6.86 -0.63 -1.47
CA GLY A 83 -7.11 -0.88 -2.89
C GLY A 83 -8.62 -0.92 -3.20
N PRO A 84 -9.02 -1.01 -4.47
CA PRO A 84 -10.41 -1.11 -4.88
C PRO A 84 -11.15 -2.29 -4.25
N SER A 85 -12.48 -2.24 -4.25
CA SER A 85 -13.30 -3.38 -3.83
C SER A 85 -13.00 -4.60 -4.71
N GLY A 86 -12.88 -5.77 -4.07
CA GLY A 86 -12.62 -7.03 -4.79
C GLY A 86 -11.15 -7.30 -5.16
N CYS A 87 -10.19 -6.42 -4.82
CA CYS A 87 -8.77 -6.63 -5.17
C CYS A 87 -8.02 -7.66 -4.29
N GLY A 88 -8.70 -8.38 -3.40
CA GLY A 88 -8.09 -9.48 -2.62
C GLY A 88 -7.69 -9.16 -1.17
N LYS A 89 -7.89 -7.92 -0.65
CA LYS A 89 -7.49 -7.50 0.71
C LYS A 89 -8.03 -8.39 1.83
N SER A 90 -9.36 -8.53 1.92
CA SER A 90 -10.01 -9.35 2.95
C SER A 90 -9.69 -10.84 2.77
N THR A 91 -9.52 -11.31 1.52
CA THR A 91 -9.06 -12.68 1.24
C THR A 91 -7.67 -12.91 1.83
N MET A 92 -6.73 -11.98 1.60
CA MET A 92 -5.38 -12.04 2.17
C MET A 92 -5.44 -12.03 3.71
N LEU A 93 -6.22 -11.12 4.31
CA LEU A 93 -6.37 -11.05 5.76
C LEU A 93 -6.93 -12.37 6.34
N ARG A 94 -7.93 -12.98 5.67
CA ARG A 94 -8.52 -14.27 6.07
C ARG A 94 -7.55 -15.42 5.92
N MET A 95 -6.69 -15.43 4.90
CA MET A 95 -5.61 -16.43 4.78
C MET A 95 -4.60 -16.31 5.92
N ILE A 96 -4.22 -15.09 6.32
CA ILE A 96 -3.35 -14.86 7.49
C ILE A 96 -4.03 -15.39 8.76
N ALA A 97 -5.32 -15.11 8.93
CA ALA A 97 -6.11 -15.59 10.05
C ALA A 97 -6.31 -17.13 10.08
N GLY A 98 -6.13 -17.79 8.91
CA GLY A 98 -6.43 -19.22 8.73
C GLY A 98 -7.91 -19.52 8.52
N LEU A 99 -8.71 -18.50 8.21
CA LEU A 99 -10.12 -18.62 7.87
C LEU A 99 -10.35 -18.95 6.38
N GLU A 100 -9.28 -18.85 5.60
CA GLU A 100 -9.24 -19.19 4.19
C GLU A 100 -7.94 -19.93 3.91
N ASP A 101 -8.00 -20.98 3.09
CA ASP A 101 -6.83 -21.78 2.75
C ASP A 101 -5.96 -21.04 1.73
N ILE A 102 -4.65 -21.17 1.87
CA ILE A 102 -3.64 -20.72 0.91
C ILE A 102 -3.55 -21.77 -0.18
N SER A 103 -3.68 -21.38 -1.47
CA SER A 103 -3.54 -22.29 -2.60
C SER A 103 -2.08 -22.61 -2.93
N GLU A 104 -1.22 -21.56 -2.89
CA GLU A 104 0.22 -21.69 -3.16
C GLU A 104 1.00 -20.71 -2.27
N GLY A 105 2.29 -21.00 -2.06
CA GLY A 105 3.17 -20.15 -1.25
C GLY A 105 3.18 -20.51 0.23
N GLU A 106 3.87 -19.72 1.04
CA GLU A 106 4.14 -19.99 2.43
C GLU A 106 3.86 -18.77 3.32
N LEU A 107 3.06 -18.96 4.38
CA LEU A 107 2.83 -18.00 5.46
C LEU A 107 3.61 -18.43 6.70
N TRP A 108 4.45 -17.53 7.19
CA TRP A 108 5.20 -17.75 8.42
C TRP A 108 4.89 -16.66 9.46
N ILE A 109 4.76 -17.07 10.71
CA ILE A 109 4.73 -16.17 11.87
C ILE A 109 5.90 -16.56 12.77
N GLY A 110 6.85 -15.65 12.94
CA GLY A 110 8.14 -15.99 13.52
C GLY A 110 8.81 -17.13 12.75
N ASN A 111 9.15 -18.19 13.44
CA ASN A 111 9.81 -19.38 12.85
C ASN A 111 8.83 -20.52 12.52
N ARG A 112 7.52 -20.27 12.56
CA ARG A 112 6.49 -21.30 12.39
C ARG A 112 5.73 -21.13 11.09
N LEU A 113 5.71 -22.19 10.24
CA LEU A 113 4.87 -22.25 9.04
C LEU A 113 3.40 -22.41 9.45
N MET A 114 2.53 -21.53 8.92
CA MET A 114 1.13 -21.42 9.32
C MET A 114 0.13 -22.06 8.35
N ASN A 115 0.54 -22.50 7.16
CA ASN A 115 -0.38 -22.97 6.11
C ASN A 115 -1.41 -23.99 6.60
N SER A 116 -0.99 -24.98 7.39
CA SER A 116 -1.85 -26.05 7.93
C SER A 116 -2.24 -25.86 9.39
N VAL A 117 -1.97 -24.69 9.98
CA VAL A 117 -2.30 -24.44 11.39
C VAL A 117 -3.70 -23.88 11.50
N ASP A 118 -4.52 -24.53 12.33
CA ASP A 118 -5.89 -24.07 12.63
C ASP A 118 -5.93 -22.61 13.10
N PRO A 119 -6.97 -21.83 12.76
CA PRO A 119 -7.09 -20.43 13.17
C PRO A 119 -6.91 -20.19 14.67
N GLY A 120 -7.52 -21.03 15.50
CA GLY A 120 -7.43 -20.93 16.97
C GLY A 120 -6.04 -21.14 17.55
N LYS A 121 -5.12 -21.75 16.78
CA LYS A 121 -3.75 -22.06 17.20
C LYS A 121 -2.68 -21.11 16.63
N ARG A 122 -3.09 -20.10 15.82
CA ARG A 122 -2.18 -19.12 15.21
C ARG A 122 -1.79 -17.97 16.14
N ASN A 123 -2.40 -17.87 17.30
CA ASN A 123 -2.25 -16.78 18.27
C ASN A 123 -2.51 -15.39 17.67
N LEU A 124 -3.49 -15.27 16.76
CA LEU A 124 -3.93 -14.01 16.15
C LEU A 124 -5.28 -13.59 16.74
N ALA A 125 -5.53 -12.28 16.81
CA ALA A 125 -6.83 -11.73 17.20
C ALA A 125 -7.40 -10.97 16.00
N MET A 126 -8.68 -11.19 15.68
CA MET A 126 -9.34 -10.57 14.52
C MET A 126 -10.55 -9.75 14.92
N VAL A 127 -10.68 -8.56 14.35
CA VAL A 127 -11.85 -7.68 14.42
C VAL A 127 -12.49 -7.68 13.04
N PHE A 128 -13.76 -8.06 13.00
CA PHE A 128 -14.55 -8.17 11.76
C PHE A 128 -15.31 -6.87 11.49
N GLN A 129 -15.63 -6.63 10.23
CA GLN A 129 -16.39 -5.49 9.76
C GLN A 129 -17.76 -5.33 10.44
N ASN A 130 -18.43 -6.44 10.77
CA ASN A 130 -19.75 -6.47 11.43
C ASN A 130 -19.66 -6.60 12.96
N TYR A 131 -18.53 -6.22 13.56
CA TYR A 131 -18.22 -6.28 15.00
C TYR A 131 -18.13 -7.69 15.57
N ALA A 132 -18.89 -8.67 15.08
CA ALA A 132 -18.98 -10.07 15.53
C ALA A 132 -19.21 -10.23 17.04
N LEU A 133 -20.00 -9.34 17.64
CA LEU A 133 -20.36 -9.41 19.06
C LEU A 133 -21.52 -10.41 19.27
N TYR A 134 -21.45 -11.18 20.35
CA TYR A 134 -22.52 -12.08 20.77
C TYR A 134 -23.67 -11.25 21.35
N PRO A 135 -24.85 -11.20 20.71
CA PRO A 135 -25.92 -10.25 21.05
C PRO A 135 -26.56 -10.54 22.41
N ASN A 136 -26.53 -11.79 22.84
CA ASN A 136 -27.12 -12.24 24.12
C ASN A 136 -26.18 -12.06 25.32
N MET A 137 -24.92 -11.76 25.10
CA MET A 137 -23.89 -11.54 26.13
C MET A 137 -23.73 -10.04 26.42
N THR A 138 -23.41 -9.75 27.71
CA THR A 138 -22.99 -8.39 28.10
C THR A 138 -21.63 -8.03 27.44
N VAL A 139 -21.25 -6.76 27.49
CA VAL A 139 -19.92 -6.31 27.07
C VAL A 139 -18.83 -7.07 27.82
N TYR A 140 -18.94 -7.18 29.15
CA TYR A 140 -18.01 -7.97 29.97
C TYR A 140 -17.89 -9.41 29.46
N GLN A 141 -19.03 -10.05 29.17
CA GLN A 141 -19.05 -11.44 28.71
C GLN A 141 -18.42 -11.59 27.30
N ASN A 142 -18.65 -10.61 26.39
CA ASN A 142 -18.01 -10.58 25.10
C ASN A 142 -16.49 -10.45 25.21
N LEU A 143 -16.00 -9.55 26.06
CA LEU A 143 -14.56 -9.40 26.33
C LEU A 143 -13.94 -10.66 26.93
N ALA A 144 -14.65 -11.32 27.89
CA ALA A 144 -14.19 -12.50 28.60
C ALA A 144 -14.22 -13.78 27.74
N PHE A 145 -15.03 -13.82 26.67
CA PHE A 145 -15.33 -15.05 25.94
C PHE A 145 -14.08 -15.78 25.44
N GLY A 146 -13.24 -15.05 24.66
CA GLY A 146 -12.00 -15.63 24.11
C GLY A 146 -11.02 -16.08 25.20
N LEU A 147 -10.89 -15.34 26.30
CA LEU A 147 -10.02 -15.68 27.42
C LEU A 147 -10.50 -16.94 28.16
N LYS A 148 -11.81 -17.09 28.37
CA LYS A 148 -12.40 -18.29 28.95
C LYS A 148 -12.19 -19.52 28.07
N ALA A 149 -12.34 -19.37 26.73
CA ALA A 149 -12.10 -20.46 25.79
C ALA A 149 -10.64 -20.96 25.84
N HIS A 150 -9.70 -20.06 26.14
CA HIS A 150 -8.27 -20.38 26.32
C HIS A 150 -7.94 -20.76 27.79
N LYS A 151 -8.94 -20.96 28.65
CA LYS A 151 -8.79 -21.38 30.07
C LYS A 151 -7.90 -20.45 30.92
N VAL A 152 -7.92 -19.13 30.61
CA VAL A 152 -7.20 -18.11 31.38
C VAL A 152 -7.83 -18.03 32.78
N ASP A 153 -7.02 -17.82 33.80
CA ASP A 153 -7.48 -17.68 35.18
C ASP A 153 -8.45 -16.49 35.37
N LYS A 154 -9.42 -16.63 36.27
CA LYS A 154 -10.47 -15.63 36.47
C LYS A 154 -9.92 -14.27 36.91
N THR A 155 -8.90 -14.26 37.78
CA THR A 155 -8.27 -13.01 38.25
C THR A 155 -7.52 -12.29 37.09
N GLU A 156 -6.88 -13.05 36.23
CA GLU A 156 -6.21 -12.51 35.04
C GLU A 156 -7.21 -12.02 34.01
N ILE A 157 -8.34 -12.71 33.80
CA ILE A 157 -9.44 -12.23 32.94
C ILE A 157 -9.92 -10.86 33.44
N GLU A 158 -10.21 -10.73 34.73
CA GLU A 158 -10.66 -9.46 35.32
C GLU A 158 -9.63 -8.37 35.12
N ARG A 159 -8.36 -8.62 35.40
CA ARG A 159 -7.26 -7.66 35.22
C ARG A 159 -7.16 -7.17 33.78
N ARG A 160 -7.24 -8.08 32.79
CA ARG A 160 -7.16 -7.76 31.37
C ARG A 160 -8.37 -6.94 30.89
N ILE A 161 -9.58 -7.30 31.31
CA ILE A 161 -10.81 -6.58 30.99
C ILE A 161 -10.77 -5.18 31.58
N GLN A 162 -10.35 -5.02 32.85
CA GLN A 162 -10.23 -3.70 33.46
C GLN A 162 -9.21 -2.81 32.72
N LYS A 163 -8.07 -3.36 32.31
CA LYS A 163 -7.07 -2.65 31.52
C LYS A 163 -7.63 -2.23 30.16
N ALA A 164 -8.24 -3.16 29.41
CA ALA A 164 -8.78 -2.90 28.07
C ALA A 164 -9.97 -1.93 28.12
N SER A 165 -10.90 -2.10 29.07
CA SER A 165 -12.07 -1.24 29.22
C SER A 165 -11.70 0.20 29.61
N ALA A 166 -10.62 0.38 30.37
CA ALA A 166 -10.07 1.70 30.68
C ALA A 166 -9.44 2.36 29.44
N MET A 167 -8.65 1.59 28.68
CA MET A 167 -7.98 2.06 27.47
C MET A 167 -8.98 2.51 26.41
N LEU A 168 -10.11 1.83 26.30
CA LEU A 168 -11.18 2.06 25.30
C LEU A 168 -12.32 2.93 25.82
N GLU A 169 -12.26 3.38 27.09
CA GLU A 169 -13.31 4.19 27.72
C GLU A 169 -14.70 3.51 27.73
N ILE A 170 -14.76 2.18 27.94
CA ILE A 170 -15.98 1.39 27.92
C ILE A 170 -16.33 0.79 29.30
N ARG A 171 -15.68 1.19 30.39
CA ARG A 171 -15.96 0.67 31.74
C ARG A 171 -17.42 0.76 32.14
N SER A 172 -18.08 1.89 31.86
CA SER A 172 -19.49 2.12 32.18
C SER A 172 -20.47 1.31 31.32
N LEU A 173 -19.95 0.59 30.33
CA LEU A 173 -20.75 -0.20 29.39
C LEU A 173 -20.67 -1.70 29.66
N LEU A 174 -19.85 -2.17 30.64
CA LEU A 174 -19.54 -3.58 30.87
C LEU A 174 -20.77 -4.46 31.09
N ASP A 175 -21.80 -3.93 31.74
CA ASP A 175 -23.04 -4.66 32.06
C ASP A 175 -24.10 -4.55 30.94
N ARG A 176 -23.87 -3.71 29.90
CA ARG A 176 -24.82 -3.54 28.79
C ARG A 176 -24.67 -4.68 27.78
N LYS A 177 -25.75 -4.91 27.03
CA LYS A 177 -25.74 -5.81 25.85
C LYS A 177 -25.52 -4.99 24.57
N PRO A 178 -25.05 -5.61 23.47
CA PRO A 178 -24.80 -4.94 22.19
C PRO A 178 -25.98 -4.09 21.69
N ALA A 179 -27.21 -4.56 21.83
CA ALA A 179 -28.42 -3.82 21.43
C ALA A 179 -28.60 -2.46 22.15
N GLN A 180 -27.90 -2.22 23.23
CA GLN A 180 -27.96 -0.99 24.04
C GLN A 180 -26.80 -0.03 23.75
N LEU A 181 -26.00 -0.32 22.70
CA LEU A 181 -24.79 0.41 22.36
C LEU A 181 -24.97 1.17 21.04
N SER A 182 -24.34 2.34 20.93
CA SER A 182 -24.15 3.00 19.63
C SER A 182 -23.11 2.27 18.77
N GLY A 183 -23.10 2.53 17.45
CA GLY A 183 -22.14 1.92 16.52
C GLY A 183 -20.68 2.07 16.97
N GLY A 184 -20.28 3.26 17.42
CA GLY A 184 -18.91 3.49 17.94
C GLY A 184 -18.62 2.77 19.25
N GLN A 185 -19.63 2.62 20.13
CA GLN A 185 -19.49 1.82 21.35
C GLN A 185 -19.33 0.34 21.00
N MET A 186 -20.14 -0.20 20.07
CA MET A 186 -19.97 -1.57 19.55
C MET A 186 -18.60 -1.79 18.97
N GLN A 187 -18.09 -0.84 18.18
CA GLN A 187 -16.73 -0.88 17.62
C GLN A 187 -15.67 -0.95 18.71
N ARG A 188 -15.72 -0.07 19.72
CA ARG A 188 -14.78 -0.11 20.86
C ARG A 188 -14.83 -1.45 21.61
N VAL A 189 -16.02 -2.03 21.76
CA VAL A 189 -16.18 -3.36 22.38
C VAL A 189 -15.57 -4.46 21.50
N ALA A 190 -15.77 -4.41 20.18
CA ALA A 190 -15.18 -5.38 19.25
C ALA A 190 -13.64 -5.32 19.29
N ILE A 191 -13.07 -4.12 19.25
CA ILE A 191 -11.62 -3.91 19.43
C ILE A 191 -11.18 -4.43 20.82
N GLY A 192 -11.94 -4.14 21.87
CA GLY A 192 -11.70 -4.63 23.22
C GLY A 192 -11.62 -6.15 23.29
N SER A 193 -12.53 -6.84 22.60
CA SER A 193 -12.54 -8.32 22.54
C SER A 193 -11.30 -8.91 21.88
N ALA A 194 -10.65 -8.15 20.99
CA ALA A 194 -9.37 -8.53 20.41
C ALA A 194 -8.20 -8.23 21.35
N ILE A 195 -8.10 -6.99 21.89
CA ILE A 195 -6.93 -6.54 22.64
C ILE A 195 -6.81 -7.11 24.06
N VAL A 196 -7.89 -7.67 24.62
CA VAL A 196 -7.80 -8.43 25.91
C VAL A 196 -6.95 -9.68 25.76
N ARG A 197 -6.77 -10.19 24.52
CA ARG A 197 -5.89 -11.32 24.20
C ARG A 197 -4.46 -10.82 24.07
N ASP A 198 -3.51 -11.67 24.42
CA ASP A 198 -2.09 -11.44 24.17
C ASP A 198 -1.74 -12.15 22.86
N ALA A 199 -1.96 -11.45 21.74
CA ALA A 199 -1.82 -12.01 20.40
C ALA A 199 -0.51 -11.54 19.75
N ASP A 200 0.09 -12.39 18.90
CA ASP A 200 1.28 -12.06 18.13
C ASP A 200 1.00 -10.94 17.10
N ALA A 201 -0.22 -10.90 16.57
CA ALA A 201 -0.68 -9.78 15.73
C ALA A 201 -2.21 -9.62 15.81
N TYR A 202 -2.66 -8.41 15.51
CA TYR A 202 -4.07 -8.03 15.45
C TYR A 202 -4.48 -7.77 14.00
N LEU A 203 -5.58 -8.39 13.58
CA LEU A 203 -6.11 -8.31 12.22
C LEU A 203 -7.42 -7.52 12.24
N PHE A 204 -7.54 -6.49 11.41
CA PHE A 204 -8.72 -5.64 11.32
C PHE A 204 -9.29 -5.67 9.90
N ASP A 205 -10.49 -6.20 9.71
CA ASP A 205 -11.20 -6.25 8.41
C ASP A 205 -12.22 -5.11 8.33
N GLU A 206 -11.84 -3.99 7.73
CA GLU A 206 -12.65 -2.77 7.55
C GLU A 206 -13.39 -2.30 8.82
N PRO A 207 -12.71 -2.15 9.97
CA PRO A 207 -13.40 -1.98 11.24
C PRO A 207 -14.18 -0.68 11.36
N LEU A 208 -13.87 0.37 10.60
CA LEU A 208 -14.52 1.68 10.69
C LEU A 208 -15.55 1.96 9.59
N SER A 209 -15.77 1.01 8.66
CA SER A 209 -16.63 1.21 7.48
C SER A 209 -18.10 1.54 7.83
N ASN A 210 -18.62 0.99 8.94
CA ASN A 210 -20.00 1.15 9.36
C ASN A 210 -20.25 2.38 10.26
N LEU A 211 -19.26 3.28 10.41
CA LEU A 211 -19.36 4.48 11.24
C LEU A 211 -19.60 5.72 10.39
N ASP A 212 -20.34 6.70 10.95
CA ASP A 212 -20.45 8.03 10.36
C ASP A 212 -19.10 8.75 10.32
N ALA A 213 -18.97 9.80 9.49
CA ALA A 213 -17.71 10.49 9.24
C ALA A 213 -17.07 11.12 10.50
N LYS A 214 -17.90 11.69 11.40
CA LYS A 214 -17.40 12.31 12.64
C LYS A 214 -16.84 11.24 13.59
N LEU A 215 -17.58 10.18 13.79
CA LEU A 215 -17.20 9.08 14.66
C LEU A 215 -15.99 8.33 14.10
N ARG A 216 -15.93 8.13 12.77
CA ARG A 216 -14.78 7.53 12.08
C ARG A 216 -13.50 8.33 12.33
N THR A 217 -13.57 9.66 12.23
CA THR A 217 -12.43 10.54 12.52
C THR A 217 -11.95 10.39 13.96
N GLN A 218 -12.87 10.36 14.94
CA GLN A 218 -12.51 10.16 16.35
C GLN A 218 -11.90 8.78 16.56
N MET A 219 -12.49 7.73 15.99
CA MET A 219 -12.02 6.35 16.15
C MET A 219 -10.63 6.11 15.53
N ARG A 220 -10.26 6.81 14.44
CA ARG A 220 -8.89 6.76 13.92
C ARG A 220 -7.87 7.26 14.94
N VAL A 221 -8.16 8.40 15.57
CA VAL A 221 -7.27 8.94 16.62
C VAL A 221 -7.15 7.97 17.79
N ASP A 222 -8.27 7.37 18.20
CA ASP A 222 -8.28 6.43 19.32
C ASP A 222 -7.52 5.13 18.96
N LEU A 223 -7.71 4.60 17.75
CA LEU A 223 -6.96 3.44 17.26
C LEU A 223 -5.44 3.69 17.24
N LYS A 224 -5.01 4.88 16.80
CA LYS A 224 -3.59 5.23 16.82
C LYS A 224 -3.04 5.23 18.25
N LYS A 225 -3.75 5.83 19.20
CA LYS A 225 -3.36 5.82 20.62
C LYS A 225 -3.31 4.41 21.20
N ILE A 226 -4.27 3.55 20.83
CA ILE A 226 -4.33 2.16 21.26
C ILE A 226 -3.12 1.39 20.74
N TYR A 227 -2.83 1.53 19.43
CA TYR A 227 -1.68 0.91 18.80
C TYR A 227 -0.36 1.31 19.47
N ASP A 228 -0.15 2.63 19.67
CA ASP A 228 1.07 3.15 20.31
C ASP A 228 1.27 2.59 21.74
N LYS A 229 0.17 2.25 22.44
CA LYS A 229 0.20 1.66 23.78
C LYS A 229 0.35 0.13 23.77
N LEU A 230 -0.16 -0.55 22.71
CA LEU A 230 -0.11 -2.00 22.60
C LEU A 230 1.30 -2.48 22.23
N GLY A 231 2.01 -1.73 21.37
CA GLY A 231 3.31 -2.11 20.88
C GLY A 231 3.30 -3.48 20.19
N SER A 232 2.26 -3.79 19.40
CA SER A 232 2.08 -5.09 18.75
C SER A 232 1.91 -4.89 17.24
N THR A 233 2.16 -5.93 16.46
CA THR A 233 1.94 -5.91 15.02
C THR A 233 0.45 -5.84 14.68
N VAL A 234 0.09 -4.97 13.73
CA VAL A 234 -1.28 -4.79 13.27
C VAL A 234 -1.34 -4.93 11.76
N ILE A 235 -2.30 -5.70 11.25
CA ILE A 235 -2.66 -5.76 9.83
C ILE A 235 -4.09 -5.27 9.70
N TYR A 236 -4.27 -4.22 8.93
CA TYR A 236 -5.50 -3.48 8.80
C TYR A 236 -5.94 -3.42 7.34
N VAL A 237 -7.18 -3.77 7.06
CA VAL A 237 -7.79 -3.65 5.73
C VAL A 237 -8.72 -2.45 5.72
N THR A 238 -8.61 -1.62 4.73
CA THR A 238 -9.54 -0.51 4.48
C THR A 238 -9.61 -0.15 2.99
N HIS A 239 -10.67 0.54 2.61
CA HIS A 239 -10.77 1.26 1.34
C HIS A 239 -10.63 2.78 1.54
N ASP A 240 -10.52 3.26 2.78
CA ASP A 240 -10.36 4.68 3.11
C ASP A 240 -8.88 5.07 3.07
N GLN A 241 -8.54 5.97 2.14
CA GLN A 241 -7.17 6.47 1.95
C GLN A 241 -6.66 7.26 3.16
N VAL A 242 -7.56 7.99 3.85
CA VAL A 242 -7.19 8.80 5.00
C VAL A 242 -6.83 7.90 6.18
N GLU A 243 -7.53 6.76 6.35
CA GLU A 243 -7.15 5.75 7.34
C GLU A 243 -5.76 5.19 7.04
N ALA A 244 -5.51 4.81 5.77
CA ALA A 244 -4.21 4.30 5.36
C ALA A 244 -3.07 5.30 5.62
N MET A 245 -3.25 6.55 5.21
CA MET A 245 -2.23 7.60 5.36
C MET A 245 -1.95 7.97 6.82
N THR A 246 -2.96 7.85 7.71
CA THR A 246 -2.83 8.31 9.10
C THR A 246 -2.42 7.22 10.10
N LEU A 247 -2.80 5.97 9.85
CA LEU A 247 -2.56 4.85 10.77
C LEU A 247 -1.30 4.06 10.43
N ALA A 248 -0.98 3.91 9.15
CA ALA A 248 0.04 2.99 8.69
C ALA A 248 1.47 3.41 9.05
N THR A 249 2.29 2.45 9.42
CA THR A 249 3.75 2.53 9.29
C THR A 249 4.19 2.12 7.88
N LYS A 250 3.42 1.17 7.26
CA LYS A 250 3.62 0.71 5.89
C LYS A 250 2.25 0.47 5.22
N ILE A 251 2.06 1.04 4.04
CA ILE A 251 0.89 0.81 3.19
C ILE A 251 1.25 -0.21 2.12
N VAL A 252 0.32 -1.11 1.84
CA VAL A 252 0.39 -2.06 0.72
C VAL A 252 -0.78 -1.77 -0.20
N VAL A 253 -0.51 -1.19 -1.35
CA VAL A 253 -1.51 -0.88 -2.37
C VAL A 253 -1.73 -2.12 -3.22
N MET A 254 -2.98 -2.58 -3.30
CA MET A 254 -3.37 -3.80 -4.02
C MET A 254 -4.29 -3.48 -5.19
N ARG A 255 -4.10 -4.19 -6.31
CA ARG A 255 -4.99 -4.18 -7.47
C ARG A 255 -5.01 -5.55 -8.13
N ASP A 256 -6.20 -6.05 -8.47
CA ASP A 256 -6.42 -7.30 -9.24
C ASP A 256 -5.67 -8.53 -8.66
N GLY A 257 -5.59 -8.59 -7.31
CA GLY A 257 -4.93 -9.67 -6.56
C GLY A 257 -3.43 -9.51 -6.39
N MET A 258 -2.83 -8.44 -6.91
CA MET A 258 -1.38 -8.20 -6.86
C MET A 258 -1.03 -6.99 -6.00
N VAL A 259 0.17 -7.00 -5.41
CA VAL A 259 0.76 -5.82 -4.79
C VAL A 259 1.24 -4.89 -5.91
N GLN A 260 0.77 -3.65 -5.91
CA GLN A 260 1.25 -2.61 -6.81
C GLN A 260 2.46 -1.89 -6.23
N GLN A 261 2.37 -1.53 -4.95
CA GLN A 261 3.46 -0.88 -4.22
C GLN A 261 3.32 -1.14 -2.72
N ALA A 262 4.44 -1.31 -2.02
CA ALA A 262 4.50 -1.34 -0.57
C ALA A 262 5.56 -0.35 -0.08
N GLY A 263 5.22 0.48 0.90
CA GLY A 263 6.14 1.49 1.44
C GLY A 263 5.52 2.33 2.56
N THR A 264 6.26 3.27 3.10
CA THR A 264 5.70 4.23 4.06
C THR A 264 4.65 5.12 3.38
N PRO A 265 3.68 5.70 4.13
CA PRO A 265 2.70 6.62 3.56
C PRO A 265 3.34 7.72 2.69
N LYS A 266 4.44 8.30 3.18
CA LYS A 266 5.21 9.33 2.45
C LYS A 266 5.75 8.81 1.12
N GLN A 267 6.40 7.62 1.12
CA GLN A 267 6.94 7.03 -0.11
C GLN A 267 5.86 6.76 -1.15
N ILE A 268 4.72 6.18 -0.74
CA ILE A 268 3.62 5.87 -1.66
C ILE A 268 3.02 7.15 -2.26
N TYR A 269 2.93 8.23 -1.47
CA TYR A 269 2.36 9.50 -1.89
C TYR A 269 3.29 10.31 -2.81
N GLU A 270 4.57 10.42 -2.42
CA GLU A 270 5.57 11.25 -3.13
C GLU A 270 6.25 10.52 -4.28
N LYS A 271 6.31 9.17 -4.24
CA LYS A 271 7.01 8.35 -5.24
C LYS A 271 6.14 7.16 -5.68
N PRO A 272 5.00 7.42 -6.32
CA PRO A 272 4.16 6.35 -6.84
C PRO A 272 4.86 5.63 -8.00
N VAL A 273 4.93 4.29 -7.93
CA VAL A 273 5.62 3.47 -8.95
C VAL A 273 4.86 3.39 -10.26
N ASN A 274 3.57 3.69 -10.26
CA ASN A 274 2.77 3.70 -11.47
C ASN A 274 1.57 4.65 -11.36
N ARG A 275 0.95 4.91 -12.50
CA ARG A 275 -0.25 5.74 -12.65
C ARG A 275 -1.40 5.32 -11.75
N PHE A 276 -1.57 4.01 -11.54
CA PHE A 276 -2.64 3.51 -10.67
C PHE A 276 -2.43 3.94 -9.23
N VAL A 277 -1.24 3.73 -8.66
CA VAL A 277 -0.91 4.14 -7.29
C VAL A 277 -1.03 5.65 -7.13
N ALA A 278 -0.52 6.42 -8.10
CA ALA A 278 -0.59 7.88 -8.11
C ALA A 278 -2.03 8.40 -8.08
N GLY A 279 -2.93 7.81 -8.89
CA GLY A 279 -4.34 8.20 -8.95
C GLY A 279 -5.18 7.60 -7.84
N PHE A 280 -4.73 6.51 -7.21
CA PHE A 280 -5.48 5.86 -6.14
C PHE A 280 -5.32 6.60 -4.81
N LEU A 281 -4.17 7.21 -4.51
CA LEU A 281 -3.91 7.94 -3.27
C LEU A 281 -3.89 9.46 -3.50
N GLY A 282 -4.73 10.15 -2.75
CA GLY A 282 -4.91 11.61 -2.79
C GLY A 282 -6.39 11.98 -2.98
N LEU A 283 -6.83 13.02 -2.27
CA LEU A 283 -8.17 13.59 -2.35
C LEU A 283 -8.08 15.11 -2.51
N PRO A 284 -8.43 15.62 -3.70
CA PRO A 284 -8.83 14.93 -4.93
C PRO A 284 -7.73 14.08 -5.53
N GLN A 285 -8.10 13.23 -6.51
CA GLN A 285 -7.13 12.41 -7.23
C GLN A 285 -6.14 13.27 -8.04
N MET A 286 -4.95 12.71 -8.31
CA MET A 286 -3.95 13.31 -9.18
C MET A 286 -4.54 13.61 -10.57
N ASN A 287 -4.23 14.77 -11.12
CA ASN A 287 -4.51 15.09 -12.52
C ASN A 287 -3.54 14.35 -13.43
N PHE A 288 -4.04 13.83 -14.56
CA PHE A 288 -3.21 13.19 -15.58
C PHE A 288 -3.42 13.91 -16.91
N LEU A 289 -2.37 14.57 -17.40
CA LEU A 289 -2.38 15.30 -18.67
C LEU A 289 -1.57 14.52 -19.70
N ASN A 290 -2.20 14.19 -20.82
CA ASN A 290 -1.51 13.53 -21.93
C ASN A 290 -0.53 14.50 -22.60
N ALA A 291 0.68 14.05 -22.84
CA ALA A 291 1.71 14.81 -23.54
C ALA A 291 2.58 13.89 -24.40
N ALA A 292 3.34 14.51 -25.28
CA ALA A 292 4.44 13.85 -26.00
C ALA A 292 5.74 14.61 -25.73
N VAL A 293 6.85 13.88 -25.70
CA VAL A 293 8.17 14.48 -25.61
C VAL A 293 8.50 15.14 -26.96
N GLU A 294 8.93 16.39 -26.94
CA GLU A 294 9.34 17.19 -28.08
C GLU A 294 10.77 17.69 -27.84
N MET A 295 11.62 17.62 -28.88
CA MET A 295 13.00 18.09 -28.81
C MET A 295 13.15 19.35 -29.66
N GLU A 296 13.61 20.45 -29.07
CA GLU A 296 13.87 21.71 -29.77
C GLU A 296 15.20 22.30 -29.31
N ALA A 297 16.12 22.56 -30.24
CA ALA A 297 17.43 23.14 -29.97
C ALA A 297 18.23 22.46 -28.85
N GLY A 298 18.09 21.15 -28.69
CA GLY A 298 18.75 20.35 -27.62
C GLY A 298 18.06 20.41 -26.25
N LEU A 299 16.91 21.06 -26.16
CA LEU A 299 16.05 21.07 -24.96
C LEU A 299 14.85 20.16 -25.17
N ALA A 300 14.41 19.51 -24.09
CA ALA A 300 13.23 18.66 -24.10
C ALA A 300 12.03 19.39 -23.51
N PHE A 301 10.88 19.19 -24.13
CA PHE A 301 9.59 19.74 -23.72
C PHE A 301 8.54 18.63 -23.63
N LEU A 302 7.52 18.89 -22.84
CA LEU A 302 6.29 18.09 -22.78
C LEU A 302 5.19 18.87 -23.52
N ASN A 303 4.81 18.40 -24.70
CA ASN A 303 3.80 19.02 -25.56
C ASN A 303 2.47 18.28 -25.40
N THR A 304 1.43 19.00 -24.92
CA THR A 304 0.06 18.44 -24.76
C THR A 304 -0.81 18.64 -25.99
N GLY A 305 -0.33 19.38 -26.99
CA GLY A 305 -1.10 19.87 -28.13
C GLY A 305 -1.74 21.24 -27.90
N ASP A 306 -2.10 21.58 -26.67
CA ASP A 306 -2.71 22.88 -26.31
C ASP A 306 -1.68 23.84 -25.71
N PHE A 307 -0.68 23.31 -25.03
CA PHE A 307 0.44 24.05 -24.42
C PHE A 307 1.66 23.13 -24.31
N ARG A 308 2.81 23.74 -24.11
CA ARG A 308 4.05 23.01 -23.85
C ARG A 308 4.76 23.57 -22.62
N ILE A 309 5.43 22.71 -21.88
CA ILE A 309 6.24 23.04 -20.71
C ILE A 309 7.62 22.36 -20.83
N PRO A 310 8.69 22.95 -20.28
CA PRO A 310 9.99 22.30 -20.27
C PRO A 310 9.94 20.97 -19.52
N LEU A 311 10.69 19.98 -19.98
CA LEU A 311 10.91 18.77 -19.20
C LEU A 311 11.78 19.13 -17.98
N PRO A 312 11.34 18.86 -16.73
CA PRO A 312 12.16 19.16 -15.55
C PRO A 312 13.52 18.47 -15.58
N LEU A 313 14.55 19.15 -15.06
CA LEU A 313 15.94 18.68 -15.08
C LEU A 313 16.13 17.27 -14.50
N ARG A 314 15.36 16.92 -13.50
CA ARG A 314 15.41 15.59 -12.86
C ARG A 314 15.06 14.43 -13.82
N PHE A 315 14.32 14.69 -14.90
CA PHE A 315 14.01 13.70 -15.94
C PHE A 315 15.01 13.68 -17.10
N HIS A 316 16.01 14.56 -17.12
CA HIS A 316 16.98 14.61 -18.22
C HIS A 316 17.80 13.32 -18.35
N ARG A 317 18.02 12.60 -17.26
CA ARG A 317 18.66 11.28 -17.30
C ARG A 317 17.81 10.26 -18.06
N SER A 318 16.49 10.29 -17.88
CA SER A 318 15.56 9.42 -18.60
C SER A 318 15.58 9.63 -20.12
N LEU A 319 15.94 10.86 -20.59
CA LEU A 319 16.20 11.12 -22.01
C LEU A 319 17.38 10.29 -22.55
N MET A 320 18.40 10.05 -21.73
CA MET A 320 19.56 9.24 -22.12
C MET A 320 19.27 7.74 -22.09
N GLU A 321 18.24 7.32 -21.37
CA GLU A 321 17.92 5.92 -21.10
C GLU A 321 16.72 5.39 -21.91
N GLY A 322 16.08 6.22 -22.76
CA GLY A 322 15.00 5.75 -23.65
C GLY A 322 13.82 6.69 -23.85
N LEU A 323 13.77 7.82 -23.16
CA LEU A 323 12.75 8.84 -23.41
C LEU A 323 13.15 9.66 -24.66
N THR A 324 12.59 9.33 -25.81
CA THR A 324 12.93 9.94 -27.10
C THR A 324 11.83 10.88 -27.59
N GLU A 325 12.15 11.70 -28.62
CA GLU A 325 11.16 12.51 -29.30
C GLU A 325 9.97 11.67 -29.76
N GLY A 326 8.76 12.20 -29.56
CA GLY A 326 7.50 11.51 -29.87
C GLY A 326 7.03 10.50 -28.82
N THR A 327 7.83 10.20 -27.78
CA THR A 327 7.39 9.32 -26.68
C THR A 327 6.14 9.90 -26.01
N LYS A 328 5.08 9.08 -25.93
CA LYS A 328 3.81 9.47 -25.30
C LYS A 328 3.88 9.23 -23.81
N VAL A 329 3.60 10.28 -23.02
CA VAL A 329 3.62 10.25 -21.55
C VAL A 329 2.33 10.83 -20.98
N GLU A 330 2.08 10.55 -19.70
CA GLU A 330 1.09 11.27 -18.90
C GLU A 330 1.82 12.05 -17.81
N ILE A 331 1.54 13.35 -17.75
CA ILE A 331 2.02 14.25 -16.70
C ILE A 331 1.08 14.11 -15.52
N GLY A 332 1.57 13.64 -14.39
CA GLY A 332 0.83 13.56 -13.12
C GLY A 332 1.08 14.79 -12.27
N ILE A 333 0.01 15.50 -11.86
CA ILE A 333 0.11 16.69 -10.99
C ILE A 333 -0.98 16.61 -9.94
N ARG A 334 -0.61 16.72 -8.67
CA ARG A 334 -1.61 16.75 -7.61
C ARG A 334 -2.38 18.07 -7.63
N PRO A 335 -3.67 18.09 -7.29
CA PRO A 335 -4.49 19.30 -7.26
C PRO A 335 -3.92 20.42 -6.39
N GLU A 336 -3.24 20.10 -5.31
CA GLU A 336 -2.59 21.03 -4.39
C GLU A 336 -1.23 21.55 -4.88
N ASP A 337 -0.64 20.93 -5.89
CA ASP A 337 0.64 21.33 -6.48
C ASP A 337 0.45 22.23 -7.72
N LEU A 338 -0.81 22.57 -8.06
CA LEU A 338 -1.17 23.59 -9.03
C LEU A 338 -1.37 24.94 -8.32
N MET A 339 -0.56 25.92 -8.67
CA MET A 339 -0.51 27.21 -7.99
C MET A 339 -1.01 28.36 -8.88
N THR A 340 -1.41 29.48 -8.28
CA THR A 340 -1.79 30.71 -9.01
C THR A 340 -0.60 31.62 -9.32
N GLU A 341 0.56 31.35 -8.75
CA GLU A 341 1.82 32.03 -8.96
C GLU A 341 2.94 31.01 -9.05
N GLY A 342 3.97 31.28 -9.87
CA GLY A 342 5.09 30.35 -10.05
C GLY A 342 6.00 30.77 -11.21
N GLU A 343 6.86 29.84 -11.65
CA GLU A 343 7.79 30.05 -12.75
C GLU A 343 7.05 30.15 -14.09
N PRO A 344 7.23 31.24 -14.86
CA PRO A 344 6.49 31.45 -16.12
C PRO A 344 6.65 30.35 -17.16
N SER A 345 7.78 29.65 -17.20
CA SER A 345 8.04 28.54 -18.11
C SER A 345 7.14 27.32 -17.88
N TYR A 346 6.62 27.16 -16.64
CA TYR A 346 5.69 26.11 -16.23
C TYR A 346 4.24 26.59 -16.11
N ALA A 347 3.92 27.74 -16.73
CA ALA A 347 2.56 28.26 -16.76
C ALA A 347 1.70 27.51 -17.77
N ILE A 348 0.48 27.13 -17.34
CA ILE A 348 -0.52 26.49 -18.18
C ILE A 348 -1.82 27.28 -18.19
N PRO A 349 -2.56 27.32 -19.32
CA PRO A 349 -3.88 27.93 -19.37
C PRO A 349 -4.89 27.06 -18.61
N PHE A 350 -5.81 27.68 -17.89
CA PHE A 350 -6.86 26.95 -17.19
C PHE A 350 -8.20 27.68 -17.30
N ASP A 351 -9.18 27.01 -17.86
CA ASP A 351 -10.55 27.51 -18.01
C ASP A 351 -11.40 26.94 -16.88
N ILE A 352 -11.93 27.81 -16.01
CA ILE A 352 -12.73 27.41 -14.84
C ILE A 352 -14.15 27.13 -15.28
N GLU A 353 -14.61 25.89 -15.08
CA GLU A 353 -16.00 25.47 -15.33
C GLU A 353 -16.85 25.53 -14.05
N ARG A 354 -16.30 25.07 -12.90
CA ARG A 354 -17.00 25.03 -11.62
C ARG A 354 -16.09 25.31 -10.45
N ILE A 355 -16.63 25.98 -9.44
CA ILE A 355 -15.95 26.29 -8.17
C ILE A 355 -16.74 25.63 -7.03
N GLU A 356 -16.06 24.85 -6.22
CA GLU A 356 -16.59 24.34 -4.95
C GLU A 356 -15.87 25.01 -3.79
N ASN A 357 -16.66 25.71 -2.96
CA ASN A 357 -16.13 26.32 -1.72
C ASN A 357 -16.48 25.41 -0.54
N LEU A 358 -15.46 24.80 0.07
CA LEU A 358 -15.60 23.92 1.23
C LEU A 358 -15.34 24.64 2.57
N GLY A 359 -15.23 25.98 2.53
CA GLY A 359 -14.97 26.78 3.72
C GLY A 359 -13.50 26.88 4.09
N SER A 360 -12.78 25.78 4.15
CA SER A 360 -11.33 25.74 4.45
C SER A 360 -10.45 25.84 3.19
N HIS A 361 -11.00 25.52 2.03
CA HIS A 361 -10.30 25.54 0.73
C HIS A 361 -11.31 25.51 -0.41
N PHE A 362 -10.82 25.74 -1.63
CA PHE A 362 -11.60 25.72 -2.87
C PHE A 362 -11.13 24.59 -3.77
N TYR A 363 -12.08 23.91 -4.43
CA TYR A 363 -11.78 23.14 -5.62
C TYR A 363 -12.24 23.90 -6.85
N LEU A 364 -11.31 24.08 -7.80
CA LEU A 364 -11.61 24.60 -9.12
C LEU A 364 -11.61 23.41 -10.09
N HIS A 365 -12.75 23.15 -10.69
CA HIS A 365 -12.87 22.15 -11.75
C HIS A 365 -12.92 22.86 -13.09
N GLY A 366 -12.17 22.36 -14.07
CA GLY A 366 -12.09 23.00 -15.37
C GLY A 366 -11.17 22.25 -16.32
N ARG A 367 -10.58 22.98 -17.25
CA ARG A 367 -9.70 22.41 -18.28
C ARG A 367 -8.38 23.14 -18.37
N ALA A 368 -7.30 22.37 -18.43
CA ALA A 368 -6.01 22.84 -18.89
C ALA A 368 -5.87 22.47 -20.39
N GLY A 369 -6.08 23.47 -21.26
CA GLY A 369 -6.34 23.20 -22.69
C GLY A 369 -7.61 22.36 -22.87
N SER A 370 -7.50 21.23 -23.58
CA SER A 370 -8.61 20.30 -23.79
C SER A 370 -8.83 19.28 -22.65
N GLN A 371 -7.93 19.23 -21.65
CA GLN A 371 -7.87 18.16 -20.65
C GLN A 371 -8.49 18.57 -19.32
N SER A 372 -9.36 17.72 -18.77
CA SER A 372 -10.01 17.94 -17.47
C SER A 372 -8.99 18.01 -16.35
N THR A 373 -9.10 19.04 -15.50
CA THR A 373 -8.14 19.31 -14.43
C THR A 373 -8.86 19.82 -13.20
N THR A 374 -8.46 19.37 -12.03
CA THR A 374 -8.93 19.84 -10.73
C THR A 374 -7.78 20.52 -10.00
N VAL A 375 -8.06 21.69 -9.40
CA VAL A 375 -7.09 22.47 -8.63
C VAL A 375 -7.61 22.62 -7.22
N LYS A 376 -6.72 22.52 -6.22
CA LYS A 376 -7.05 22.79 -4.83
C LYS A 376 -6.28 24.03 -4.35
N LEU A 377 -7.01 25.05 -3.93
CA LEU A 377 -6.46 26.31 -3.45
C LEU A 377 -6.97 26.61 -2.03
N GLU A 378 -6.11 27.12 -1.16
CA GLU A 378 -6.51 27.58 0.18
C GLU A 378 -7.39 28.83 0.10
N THR A 379 -7.10 29.72 -0.84
CA THR A 379 -7.84 30.98 -1.05
C THR A 379 -8.14 31.16 -2.53
N TYR A 380 -9.32 31.64 -2.85
CA TYR A 380 -9.72 32.01 -4.22
C TYR A 380 -10.79 33.10 -4.21
N ASP A 381 -10.60 34.13 -5.04
CA ASP A 381 -11.64 35.16 -5.23
C ASP A 381 -12.72 34.64 -6.18
N SER A 382 -13.83 34.17 -5.62
CA SER A 382 -14.96 33.59 -6.38
C SER A 382 -15.62 34.57 -7.38
N ARG A 383 -15.32 35.86 -7.28
CA ARG A 383 -15.79 36.87 -8.28
C ARG A 383 -15.11 36.70 -9.64
N ARG A 384 -14.02 35.93 -9.72
CA ARG A 384 -13.33 35.56 -10.98
C ARG A 384 -13.99 34.40 -11.73
N LYS A 385 -15.20 34.02 -11.35
CA LYS A 385 -15.95 32.92 -11.96
C LYS A 385 -16.08 33.09 -13.49
N GLY A 386 -15.84 32.00 -14.24
CA GLY A 386 -15.97 31.94 -15.70
C GLY A 386 -14.84 32.66 -16.46
N LYS A 387 -13.71 32.91 -15.83
CA LYS A 387 -12.52 33.51 -16.48
C LYS A 387 -11.40 32.48 -16.61
N GLN A 388 -10.68 32.59 -17.72
CA GLN A 388 -9.42 31.89 -17.90
C GLN A 388 -8.39 32.47 -16.94
N ILE A 389 -7.67 31.57 -16.24
CA ILE A 389 -6.53 31.94 -15.39
C ILE A 389 -5.28 31.18 -15.85
N LYS A 390 -4.13 31.64 -15.41
CA LYS A 390 -2.88 30.87 -15.52
C LYS A 390 -2.67 30.10 -14.24
N LEU A 391 -2.32 28.84 -14.36
CA LEU A 391 -1.81 28.01 -13.28
C LEU A 391 -0.36 27.70 -13.52
N TYR A 392 0.38 27.45 -12.46
CA TYR A 392 1.80 27.17 -12.47
C TYR A 392 2.02 25.79 -11.85
N ILE A 393 2.84 24.97 -12.50
CA ILE A 393 3.21 23.64 -12.04
C ILE A 393 4.55 23.75 -11.33
N ASP A 394 4.66 23.15 -10.14
CA ASP A 394 5.95 22.95 -9.48
C ASP A 394 6.70 21.81 -10.19
N PRO A 395 7.82 22.07 -10.90
CA PRO A 395 8.54 21.04 -11.65
C PRO A 395 9.09 19.92 -10.74
N GLU A 396 9.37 20.21 -9.46
CA GLU A 396 9.87 19.22 -8.49
C GLU A 396 8.78 18.25 -8.01
N LYS A 397 7.51 18.60 -8.19
CA LYS A 397 6.35 17.80 -7.79
C LYS A 397 5.60 17.17 -8.96
N MET A 398 6.07 17.40 -10.17
CA MET A 398 5.50 16.80 -11.37
C MET A 398 5.89 15.32 -11.44
N HIS A 399 4.97 14.44 -11.78
CA HIS A 399 5.24 13.04 -12.08
C HIS A 399 5.12 12.77 -13.57
N LEU A 400 5.87 11.78 -14.06
CA LEU A 400 5.76 11.31 -15.43
C LEU A 400 5.51 9.80 -15.45
N PHE A 401 4.53 9.41 -16.26
CA PHE A 401 4.18 8.00 -16.46
C PHE A 401 4.26 7.69 -17.96
N ASP A 402 4.80 6.52 -18.29
CA ASP A 402 4.68 5.98 -19.64
C ASP A 402 3.21 5.72 -19.98
N LYS A 403 2.73 6.25 -21.10
CA LYS A 403 1.31 6.15 -21.45
C LYS A 403 0.87 4.74 -21.82
N GLY A 404 1.78 3.90 -22.28
CA GLY A 404 1.48 2.53 -22.70
C GLY A 404 1.42 1.55 -21.53
N THR A 405 2.39 1.64 -20.62
CA THR A 405 2.54 0.73 -19.46
C THR A 405 1.89 1.28 -18.20
N GLY A 406 1.82 2.60 -18.06
CA GLY A 406 1.43 3.30 -16.83
C GLY A 406 2.52 3.32 -15.76
N GLU A 407 3.71 2.80 -16.03
CA GLU A 407 4.83 2.81 -15.09
C GLU A 407 5.40 4.21 -14.93
N SER A 408 5.92 4.51 -13.73
CA SER A 408 6.60 5.77 -13.45
C SER A 408 7.93 5.83 -14.18
N ILE A 409 8.17 6.91 -14.91
CA ILE A 409 9.44 7.15 -15.60
C ILE A 409 10.56 7.51 -14.60
N GLU A 410 10.22 7.93 -13.39
CA GLU A 410 11.18 8.24 -12.32
C GLU A 410 11.88 7.00 -11.76
N GLU A 411 11.26 5.83 -11.83
CA GLU A 411 11.73 4.60 -11.17
C GLU A 411 12.89 3.92 -11.90
N PHE A 412 13.07 4.20 -13.20
CA PHE A 412 14.24 3.73 -13.95
C PHE A 412 15.58 4.30 -13.42
N LEU A 413 15.53 5.25 -12.47
CA LEU A 413 16.70 5.90 -11.89
C LEU A 413 17.18 5.31 -10.56
N LEU A 414 16.45 4.34 -9.99
CA LEU A 414 16.71 3.77 -8.65
C LEU A 414 17.11 2.28 -8.68
N GLY A 415 17.26 1.71 -9.86
CA GLY A 415 17.68 0.31 -10.09
C GLY A 415 19.19 0.09 -10.01
#